data_6afaf9960cceade6bea7780201f6c66b
#
_entry.id   6afaf9960cceade6bea7780201f6c66b
#
_cell.length_a   1.000
_cell.length_b   1.000
_cell.length_c   1.000
_cell.angle_alpha   90.00
_cell.angle_beta   90.00
_cell.angle_gamma   90.00
#
_symmetry.space_group_name_H-M   'P 1'
#
loop_
_entity.id
_entity.type
_entity.pdbx_description
1 polymer ?
#
loop_
_entity_poly.entity_id
_entity_poly.type
_entity_poly.pdbx_seq_one_letter_code
_entity_poly.pdbx_strand_id
1 'polypeptide(L)'
;DDAVTTAKIADDAVDGTKLADNACNSEHYTDGSIDNAHLADDAVGIAELSATGTASSSTFLRGDNSWAATPSEITKSTSDPTATTNPSGGVGTLWLRTTTGEMYCCTDATSNLNVWTNIGGGSGDIRPLIAATGGTVTTDGNYKVHVFNSSANFVVSAGGAAEYLVVAGGGGGGTQHGGGGGAGGYRTATGFTVTAATYAITVGAGGSGVTSTGNGSPGQPGATGSNSVFSSITSNGGGGGGSWGGSGAATAGGSGGGAVKNGEGGEGTAGQGNDGGDSTGSHGGGGGGGASAVGAACTGTGNAMVGTATGGAGSSSSITGSAVTRGGGGGGGLQGGTITNGAAGGAGGGGEGGGGATTTTIHGSHGTANTGGGGGGASSWDLGGGSAGAYGGNAGSGVVIIRYQFQ
;
A
#
# COMPACT_ATOMS: atom_id res chain seq x y z
N ASP A 1 17.31 19.27 -101.70
CA ASP A 1 16.90 18.85 -100.37
C ASP A 1 15.47 18.26 -100.41
N ASP A 2 15.40 16.93 -100.38
CA ASP A 2 14.16 16.19 -100.49
C ASP A 2 13.56 15.98 -99.08
N ALA A 3 13.29 17.09 -98.38
CA ALA A 3 12.66 16.99 -97.11
C ALA A 3 11.31 16.35 -97.27
N VAL A 4 11.04 15.29 -96.52
CA VAL A 4 9.75 14.62 -96.39
C VAL A 4 8.87 15.52 -95.56
N THR A 5 7.88 16.17 -96.17
CA THR A 5 6.87 16.99 -95.46
C THR A 5 5.67 16.16 -95.08
N THR A 6 4.89 16.62 -94.15
CA THR A 6 3.64 15.95 -93.75
C THR A 6 2.67 15.67 -94.89
N ALA A 7 2.69 16.52 -95.97
CA ALA A 7 1.86 16.30 -97.13
C ALA A 7 2.36 15.17 -98.06
N LYS A 8 3.58 14.63 -97.81
CA LYS A 8 4.17 13.53 -98.59
C LYS A 8 4.08 12.19 -97.87
N ILE A 9 3.59 12.19 -96.63
CA ILE A 9 3.31 10.97 -95.86
C ILE A 9 1.84 10.88 -95.69
N ALA A 10 1.18 9.86 -96.25
CA ALA A 10 -0.22 9.59 -95.99
C ALA A 10 -0.42 9.21 -94.50
N ASP A 11 -1.61 9.51 -94.01
CA ASP A 11 -1.99 9.07 -92.67
C ASP A 11 -1.82 7.55 -92.60
N ASP A 12 -1.28 7.07 -91.48
CA ASP A 12 -0.94 5.65 -91.25
C ASP A 12 0.13 5.03 -92.18
N ALA A 13 0.81 5.84 -92.95
CA ALA A 13 1.89 5.36 -93.81
C ALA A 13 3.11 4.78 -93.09
N VAL A 14 3.30 5.17 -91.80
CA VAL A 14 4.32 4.65 -90.88
C VAL A 14 3.65 4.08 -89.71
N ASP A 15 3.49 2.79 -89.67
CA ASP A 15 2.95 2.01 -88.54
C ASP A 15 4.06 1.24 -87.81
N GLY A 16 3.75 0.58 -86.71
CA GLY A 16 4.73 -0.15 -85.90
C GLY A 16 5.43 -1.28 -86.61
N THR A 17 5.01 -1.71 -87.85
CA THR A 17 5.72 -2.72 -88.68
C THR A 17 6.79 -2.13 -89.54
N LYS A 18 6.80 -0.79 -89.69
CA LYS A 18 7.74 -0.05 -90.52
C LYS A 18 8.85 0.64 -89.73
N LEU A 19 8.76 0.61 -88.45
CA LEU A 19 9.79 1.07 -87.55
C LEU A 19 10.58 -0.14 -87.02
N ALA A 20 11.91 -0.13 -87.16
CA ALA A 20 12.76 -1.12 -86.60
C ALA A 20 12.74 -1.02 -85.06
N ASP A 21 12.98 -2.13 -84.34
CA ASP A 21 13.16 -2.09 -82.91
C ASP A 21 14.20 -1.01 -82.55
N ASN A 22 13.85 -0.21 -81.51
CA ASN A 22 14.68 0.94 -81.11
C ASN A 22 14.82 2.08 -82.09
N ALA A 23 13.98 2.17 -83.17
CA ALA A 23 14.00 3.28 -84.09
C ALA A 23 13.57 4.63 -83.51
N CYS A 24 12.76 4.57 -82.37
CA CYS A 24 12.44 5.73 -81.61
C CYS A 24 13.12 5.68 -80.24
N ASN A 25 14.03 6.56 -80.02
CA ASN A 25 14.74 6.73 -78.72
C ASN A 25 14.29 8.04 -78.02
N SER A 26 14.85 8.34 -76.87
CA SER A 26 14.49 9.53 -76.06
C SER A 26 14.66 10.86 -76.80
N GLU A 27 15.54 10.91 -77.81
CA GLU A 27 15.78 12.14 -78.63
C GLU A 27 14.60 12.44 -79.57
N HIS A 28 13.74 11.48 -79.85
CA HIS A 28 12.59 11.62 -80.74
C HIS A 28 11.33 12.09 -80.01
N TYR A 29 11.35 12.13 -78.61
CA TYR A 29 10.20 12.57 -77.80
C TYR A 29 10.50 13.91 -77.17
N THR A 30 9.64 14.90 -77.35
CA THR A 30 9.68 16.16 -76.61
C THR A 30 9.29 15.98 -75.20
N ASP A 31 9.85 16.70 -74.23
CA ASP A 31 9.44 16.68 -72.87
C ASP A 31 7.91 16.87 -72.74
N GLY A 32 7.23 15.96 -72.04
CA GLY A 32 5.80 15.93 -71.86
C GLY A 32 5.01 15.33 -73.03
N SER A 33 5.68 14.85 -74.13
CA SER A 33 4.98 14.20 -75.24
C SER A 33 4.49 12.79 -74.96
N ILE A 34 4.98 12.15 -73.91
CA ILE A 34 4.48 10.88 -73.39
C ILE A 34 3.65 11.17 -72.14
N ASP A 35 2.36 11.16 -72.26
CA ASP A 35 1.40 11.36 -71.18
C ASP A 35 0.66 10.05 -70.85
N ASN A 36 -0.26 10.11 -69.91
CA ASN A 36 -0.99 8.93 -69.46
C ASN A 36 -1.81 8.24 -70.56
N ALA A 37 -2.16 8.97 -71.63
CA ALA A 37 -2.90 8.38 -72.75
C ALA A 37 -1.99 7.52 -73.67
N HIS A 38 -0.68 7.72 -73.60
CA HIS A 38 0.33 6.98 -74.36
C HIS A 38 0.85 5.74 -73.63
N LEU A 39 0.52 5.61 -72.36
CA LEU A 39 0.94 4.47 -71.52
C LEU A 39 -0.29 3.57 -71.30
N ALA A 40 -0.21 2.33 -71.71
CA ALA A 40 -1.23 1.34 -71.36
C ALA A 40 -1.19 1.08 -69.81
N ASP A 41 -2.32 0.66 -69.26
CA ASP A 41 -2.34 0.21 -67.89
C ASP A 41 -1.26 -0.87 -67.67
N ASP A 42 -0.50 -0.73 -66.58
CA ASP A 42 0.64 -1.58 -66.24
C ASP A 42 1.86 -1.50 -67.20
N ALA A 43 1.92 -0.50 -68.08
CA ALA A 43 3.08 -0.30 -69.00
C ALA A 43 4.39 0.05 -68.29
N VAL A 44 4.30 0.61 -67.07
CA VAL A 44 5.43 0.89 -66.19
C VAL A 44 5.33 0.03 -64.96
N GLY A 45 6.02 -1.07 -64.92
CA GLY A 45 6.09 -1.97 -63.78
C GLY A 45 7.17 -1.58 -62.79
N ILE A 46 7.32 -2.38 -61.76
CA ILE A 46 8.33 -2.15 -60.71
C ILE A 46 9.77 -2.24 -61.28
N ALA A 47 9.96 -3.07 -62.30
CA ALA A 47 11.27 -3.27 -62.96
C ALA A 47 11.74 -2.02 -63.71
N GLU A 48 10.82 -1.21 -64.22
CA GLU A 48 11.09 0.03 -64.95
C GLU A 48 11.34 1.24 -64.04
N LEU A 49 10.94 1.11 -62.74
CA LEU A 49 11.21 2.11 -61.71
C LEU A 49 12.63 1.93 -61.20
N SER A 50 13.53 2.87 -61.49
CA SER A 50 14.91 2.87 -60.95
C SER A 50 14.95 3.15 -59.44
N ALA A 51 14.01 2.58 -58.67
CA ALA A 51 13.90 2.76 -57.25
C ALA A 51 14.87 1.82 -56.50
N THR A 52 15.51 2.32 -55.44
CA THR A 52 16.37 1.52 -54.58
C THR A 52 15.53 0.78 -53.51
N GLY A 53 15.98 -0.40 -53.09
CA GLY A 53 15.27 -1.23 -52.12
C GLY A 53 14.38 -2.27 -52.81
N THR A 54 13.50 -2.91 -52.06
CA THR A 54 12.64 -4.00 -52.54
C THR A 54 11.15 -3.63 -52.37
N ALA A 55 10.41 -3.66 -53.48
CA ALA A 55 8.96 -3.52 -53.43
C ALA A 55 8.31 -4.73 -52.75
N SER A 56 7.38 -4.49 -51.84
CA SER A 56 6.61 -5.54 -51.18
C SER A 56 5.28 -4.97 -50.67
N SER A 57 4.40 -5.83 -50.14
CA SER A 57 3.17 -5.41 -49.52
C SER A 57 3.37 -4.58 -48.23
N SER A 58 4.59 -4.54 -47.68
CA SER A 58 4.98 -3.78 -46.49
C SER A 58 5.90 -2.60 -46.76
N THR A 59 6.10 -2.24 -48.06
CA THR A 59 6.91 -1.10 -48.43
C THR A 59 6.14 -0.14 -49.31
N PHE A 60 6.52 1.14 -49.32
CA PHE A 60 5.96 2.18 -50.20
C PHE A 60 7.11 2.93 -50.89
N LEU A 61 6.84 3.42 -52.11
CA LEU A 61 7.82 4.24 -52.85
C LEU A 61 7.82 5.66 -52.24
N ARG A 62 9.00 6.11 -51.84
CA ARG A 62 9.22 7.45 -51.27
C ARG A 62 9.52 8.44 -52.39
N GLY A 63 9.37 9.73 -52.05
CA GLY A 63 9.72 10.82 -52.99
C GLY A 63 11.21 10.92 -53.34
N ASP A 64 12.10 10.19 -52.67
CA ASP A 64 13.51 10.03 -52.96
C ASP A 64 13.78 8.83 -53.88
N ASN A 65 12.78 8.26 -54.47
CA ASN A 65 12.82 7.08 -55.33
C ASN A 65 13.40 5.83 -54.65
N SER A 66 13.08 5.66 -53.33
CA SER A 66 13.46 4.46 -52.58
C SER A 66 12.21 3.73 -52.05
N TRP A 67 12.25 2.39 -52.03
CA TRP A 67 11.28 1.57 -51.36
C TRP A 67 11.60 1.50 -49.87
N ALA A 68 10.75 2.05 -49.04
CA ALA A 68 10.91 2.02 -47.58
C ALA A 68 9.80 1.21 -46.92
N ALA A 69 10.13 0.55 -45.84
CA ALA A 69 9.11 -0.09 -45.02
C ALA A 69 8.06 0.93 -44.56
N THR A 70 6.79 0.53 -44.58
CA THR A 70 5.77 1.31 -43.90
C THR A 70 6.19 1.42 -42.44
N PRO A 71 6.17 2.63 -41.84
CA PRO A 71 6.48 2.77 -40.45
C PRO A 71 5.54 1.87 -39.62
N SER A 72 6.07 0.78 -39.09
CA SER A 72 5.29 -0.12 -38.21
C SER A 72 5.29 0.41 -36.77
N GLU A 73 5.07 1.70 -36.64
CA GLU A 73 5.17 2.38 -35.33
C GLU A 73 3.90 2.23 -34.50
N ILE A 74 2.85 1.65 -35.06
CA ILE A 74 1.60 1.39 -34.34
C ILE A 74 1.33 -0.11 -34.31
N THR A 75 1.51 -0.71 -33.14
CA THR A 75 1.06 -2.08 -32.89
C THR A 75 -0.44 -2.10 -32.71
N LYS A 76 -1.14 -2.93 -33.48
CA LYS A 76 -2.60 -3.08 -33.40
C LYS A 76 -2.94 -4.37 -32.67
N SER A 77 -3.81 -4.31 -31.66
CA SER A 77 -4.25 -5.46 -30.89
C SER A 77 -5.72 -5.30 -30.46
N THR A 78 -6.35 -6.38 -30.11
CA THR A 78 -7.70 -6.39 -29.50
C THR A 78 -7.67 -6.22 -27.98
N SER A 79 -6.48 -6.30 -27.36
CA SER A 79 -6.24 -6.15 -25.92
C SER A 79 -5.30 -4.98 -25.65
N ASP A 80 -5.29 -4.53 -24.40
CA ASP A 80 -4.33 -3.54 -23.92
C ASP A 80 -2.90 -4.11 -23.89
N PRO A 81 -1.87 -3.26 -24.02
CA PRO A 81 -0.53 -3.69 -23.72
C PRO A 81 -0.39 -3.95 -22.23
N THR A 82 0.51 -4.83 -21.85
CA THR A 82 0.83 -5.15 -20.45
C THR A 82 2.26 -4.73 -20.13
N ALA A 83 2.63 -4.73 -18.86
CA ALA A 83 4.01 -4.48 -18.47
C ALA A 83 5.02 -5.49 -19.08
N THR A 84 4.55 -6.66 -19.51
CA THR A 84 5.36 -7.69 -20.19
C THR A 84 5.28 -7.61 -21.70
N THR A 85 4.52 -6.67 -22.26
CA THR A 85 4.46 -6.41 -23.69
C THR A 85 5.68 -5.60 -24.10
N ASN A 86 6.77 -6.27 -24.46
CA ASN A 86 8.02 -5.64 -24.84
C ASN A 86 7.90 -5.00 -26.23
N PRO A 87 8.01 -3.67 -26.37
CA PRO A 87 7.89 -3.01 -27.65
C PRO A 87 9.15 -3.23 -28.49
N SER A 88 9.00 -3.61 -29.75
CA SER A 88 10.14 -3.78 -30.67
C SER A 88 10.86 -2.48 -30.99
N GLY A 89 10.16 -1.34 -30.91
CA GLY A 89 10.71 0.00 -31.15
C GLY A 89 11.21 0.72 -29.88
N GLY A 90 11.12 0.10 -28.71
CA GLY A 90 11.51 0.75 -27.45
C GLY A 90 10.53 1.83 -27.00
N VAL A 91 11.05 2.83 -26.27
CA VAL A 91 10.28 4.01 -25.84
C VAL A 91 9.80 4.79 -27.05
N GLY A 92 8.53 5.23 -27.03
CA GLY A 92 7.86 5.91 -28.14
C GLY A 92 7.03 5.00 -29.05
N THR A 93 7.12 3.67 -28.89
CA THR A 93 6.25 2.74 -29.62
C THR A 93 4.78 2.99 -29.28
N LEU A 94 3.94 3.08 -30.33
CA LEU A 94 2.49 3.27 -30.18
C LEU A 94 1.76 1.93 -30.26
N TRP A 95 0.71 1.82 -29.47
CA TRP A 95 -0.20 0.67 -29.43
C TRP A 95 -1.64 1.15 -29.60
N LEU A 96 -2.35 0.59 -30.54
CA LEU A 96 -3.77 0.85 -30.76
C LEU A 96 -4.59 -0.38 -30.39
N ARG A 97 -5.47 -0.23 -29.40
CA ARG A 97 -6.50 -1.22 -29.13
C ARG A 97 -7.65 -1.07 -30.13
N THR A 98 -7.78 -2.04 -31.02
CA THR A 98 -8.72 -1.97 -32.14
C THR A 98 -10.18 -2.11 -31.74
N THR A 99 -10.46 -2.64 -30.54
CA THR A 99 -11.83 -2.84 -30.01
C THR A 99 -12.41 -1.59 -29.38
N THR A 100 -11.57 -0.70 -28.80
CA THR A 100 -12.01 0.49 -28.08
C THR A 100 -11.51 1.80 -28.70
N GLY A 101 -10.49 1.71 -29.59
CA GLY A 101 -9.83 2.90 -30.16
C GLY A 101 -8.83 3.57 -29.24
N GLU A 102 -8.55 2.99 -28.08
CA GLU A 102 -7.55 3.50 -27.13
C GLU A 102 -6.14 3.41 -27.71
N MET A 103 -5.36 4.46 -27.49
CA MET A 103 -3.96 4.51 -27.90
C MET A 103 -3.04 4.61 -26.69
N TYR A 104 -1.96 3.87 -26.72
CA TYR A 104 -0.93 3.87 -25.68
C TYR A 104 0.43 4.17 -26.30
N CYS A 105 1.26 4.89 -25.56
CA CYS A 105 2.67 5.13 -25.87
C CYS A 105 3.54 4.43 -24.83
N CYS A 106 4.53 3.67 -25.26
CA CYS A 106 5.53 3.12 -24.35
C CYS A 106 6.42 4.25 -23.84
N THR A 107 6.38 4.52 -22.54
CA THR A 107 7.19 5.56 -21.88
C THR A 107 8.36 4.99 -21.09
N ASP A 108 8.35 3.69 -20.80
CA ASP A 108 9.48 2.95 -20.25
C ASP A 108 9.49 1.56 -20.91
N ALA A 109 10.60 1.22 -21.58
CA ALA A 109 10.79 -0.03 -22.30
C ALA A 109 11.66 -1.04 -21.54
N THR A 110 11.73 -0.96 -20.21
CA THR A 110 12.43 -1.94 -19.39
C THR A 110 11.80 -3.31 -19.56
N SER A 111 12.56 -4.29 -20.02
CA SER A 111 12.06 -5.63 -20.38
C SER A 111 11.23 -6.26 -19.25
N ASN A 112 9.99 -6.64 -19.57
CA ASN A 112 8.96 -7.19 -18.69
C ASN A 112 8.50 -6.26 -17.54
N LEU A 113 8.92 -4.97 -17.57
CA LEU A 113 8.51 -3.90 -16.66
C LEU A 113 8.13 -2.64 -17.41
N ASN A 114 7.64 -2.79 -18.65
CA ASN A 114 7.29 -1.66 -19.51
C ASN A 114 6.18 -0.81 -18.92
N VAL A 115 6.26 0.50 -19.11
CA VAL A 115 5.19 1.44 -18.80
C VAL A 115 4.55 1.92 -20.10
N TRP A 116 3.24 1.73 -20.21
CA TRP A 116 2.44 2.19 -21.32
C TRP A 116 1.48 3.28 -20.85
N THR A 117 1.65 4.48 -21.38
CA THR A 117 0.78 5.63 -21.04
C THR A 117 -0.34 5.73 -22.04
N ASN A 118 -1.59 5.73 -21.58
CA ASN A 118 -2.75 5.98 -22.44
C ASN A 118 -2.74 7.44 -22.89
N ILE A 119 -2.66 7.68 -24.19
CA ILE A 119 -2.62 9.02 -24.81
C ILE A 119 -3.91 9.36 -25.55
N GLY A 120 -4.88 8.45 -25.59
CA GLY A 120 -6.13 8.54 -26.38
C GLY A 120 -7.40 8.74 -25.58
N GLY A 121 -7.36 9.39 -24.42
CA GLY A 121 -8.56 9.75 -23.65
C GLY A 121 -9.00 8.74 -22.57
N GLY A 122 -8.18 7.77 -22.26
CA GLY A 122 -8.36 6.88 -21.10
C GLY A 122 -7.67 7.40 -19.84
N SER A 123 -8.03 6.83 -18.69
CA SER A 123 -7.57 7.27 -17.37
C SER A 123 -6.23 6.66 -16.94
N GLY A 124 -5.12 6.99 -17.60
CA GLY A 124 -3.82 6.82 -16.97
C GLY A 124 -2.91 5.68 -17.47
N ASP A 125 -1.78 5.53 -16.80
CA ASP A 125 -0.70 4.60 -17.13
C ASP A 125 -1.10 3.13 -16.95
N ILE A 126 -0.74 2.25 -17.90
CA ILE A 126 -0.77 0.82 -17.65
C ILE A 126 0.48 0.47 -16.85
N ARG A 127 0.31 0.44 -15.54
CA ARG A 127 1.27 -0.17 -14.62
C ARG A 127 0.84 -1.61 -14.35
N PRO A 128 1.78 -2.48 -13.95
CA PRO A 128 1.36 -3.76 -13.41
C PRO A 128 0.45 -3.51 -12.22
N LEU A 129 -0.84 -3.73 -12.43
CA LEU A 129 -1.84 -3.55 -11.38
C LEU A 129 -1.88 -4.82 -10.54
N ILE A 130 -1.83 -4.65 -9.23
CA ILE A 130 -1.97 -5.78 -8.32
C ILE A 130 -3.38 -6.37 -8.46
N ALA A 131 -3.44 -7.68 -8.61
CA ALA A 131 -4.66 -8.45 -8.47
C ALA A 131 -4.49 -9.40 -7.29
N ALA A 132 -5.34 -9.27 -6.28
CA ALA A 132 -5.26 -10.08 -5.08
C ALA A 132 -6.63 -10.35 -4.45
N THR A 133 -6.68 -11.36 -3.57
CA THR A 133 -7.84 -11.73 -2.77
C THR A 133 -7.43 -11.93 -1.31
N GLY A 134 -8.40 -11.93 -0.39
CA GLY A 134 -8.20 -12.14 1.04
C GLY A 134 -8.62 -10.95 1.90
N GLY A 135 -8.95 -11.21 3.16
CA GLY A 135 -9.49 -10.22 4.08
C GLY A 135 -10.84 -9.63 3.64
N THR A 136 -11.25 -8.55 4.29
CA THR A 136 -12.40 -7.75 3.85
C THR A 136 -11.91 -6.72 2.84
N VAL A 137 -12.48 -6.74 1.62
CA VAL A 137 -12.03 -5.90 0.50
C VAL A 137 -13.00 -4.73 0.31
N THR A 138 -12.45 -3.52 0.27
CA THR A 138 -13.18 -2.30 -0.08
C THR A 138 -12.46 -1.56 -1.21
N THR A 139 -13.14 -0.57 -1.80
CA THR A 139 -12.58 0.29 -2.85
C THR A 139 -12.57 1.74 -2.36
N ASP A 140 -11.45 2.44 -2.58
CA ASP A 140 -11.28 3.85 -2.29
C ASP A 140 -10.68 4.53 -3.54
N GLY A 141 -11.52 5.16 -4.36
CA GLY A 141 -11.11 5.66 -5.67
C GLY A 141 -10.48 4.56 -6.53
N ASN A 142 -9.25 4.79 -6.98
CA ASN A 142 -8.48 3.83 -7.79
C ASN A 142 -7.74 2.77 -6.97
N TYR A 143 -8.05 2.63 -5.67
CA TYR A 143 -7.37 1.71 -4.78
C TYR A 143 -8.28 0.60 -4.28
N LYS A 144 -7.76 -0.61 -4.17
CA LYS A 144 -8.32 -1.69 -3.34
C LYS A 144 -7.65 -1.71 -1.98
N VAL A 145 -8.46 -1.93 -0.96
CA VAL A 145 -8.03 -2.00 0.43
C VAL A 145 -8.47 -3.34 0.99
N HIS A 146 -7.52 -4.14 1.44
CA HIS A 146 -7.73 -5.42 2.12
C HIS A 146 -7.50 -5.23 3.61
N VAL A 147 -8.52 -5.48 4.43
CA VAL A 147 -8.47 -5.37 5.89
C VAL A 147 -8.55 -6.76 6.50
N PHE A 148 -7.55 -7.12 7.30
CA PHE A 148 -7.46 -8.38 8.03
C PHE A 148 -7.60 -8.10 9.53
N ASN A 149 -8.75 -8.44 10.09
CA ASN A 149 -9.05 -8.39 11.52
C ASN A 149 -8.76 -9.73 12.22
N SER A 150 -8.41 -10.75 11.46
CA SER A 150 -7.98 -12.08 11.90
C SER A 150 -6.97 -12.64 10.93
N SER A 151 -6.16 -13.60 11.39
CA SER A 151 -5.16 -14.27 10.54
C SER A 151 -5.82 -14.97 9.35
N ALA A 152 -5.27 -14.76 8.15
CA ALA A 152 -5.76 -15.31 6.90
C ALA A 152 -4.68 -15.22 5.81
N ASN A 153 -4.98 -15.62 4.59
CA ASN A 153 -4.08 -15.49 3.46
C ASN A 153 -4.43 -14.25 2.61
N PHE A 154 -3.40 -13.51 2.20
CA PHE A 154 -3.45 -12.54 1.12
C PHE A 154 -2.87 -13.21 -0.13
N VAL A 155 -3.71 -13.53 -1.11
CA VAL A 155 -3.32 -14.27 -2.32
C VAL A 155 -3.20 -13.29 -3.48
N VAL A 156 -1.97 -13.09 -3.95
CA VAL A 156 -1.64 -12.19 -5.05
C VAL A 156 -1.53 -13.01 -6.33
N SER A 157 -2.31 -12.70 -7.35
CA SER A 157 -2.24 -13.30 -8.69
C SER A 157 -1.45 -12.46 -9.69
N ALA A 158 -1.39 -11.13 -9.50
CA ALA A 158 -0.52 -10.22 -10.24
C ALA A 158 0.16 -9.28 -9.25
N GLY A 159 1.48 -9.18 -9.34
CA GLY A 159 2.32 -8.42 -8.41
C GLY A 159 2.41 -6.93 -8.74
N GLY A 160 3.01 -6.16 -7.84
CA GLY A 160 3.23 -4.72 -7.97
C GLY A 160 3.58 -4.06 -6.65
N ALA A 161 3.49 -2.73 -6.59
CA ALA A 161 3.76 -1.95 -5.39
C ALA A 161 2.50 -1.76 -4.53
N ALA A 162 2.58 -2.10 -3.26
CA ALA A 162 1.51 -1.95 -2.28
C ALA A 162 1.92 -1.00 -1.15
N GLU A 163 0.94 -0.42 -0.49
CA GLU A 163 1.05 0.24 0.80
C GLU A 163 0.60 -0.75 1.88
N TYR A 164 1.15 -0.66 3.06
CA TYR A 164 0.72 -1.47 4.18
C TYR A 164 0.61 -0.70 5.49
N LEU A 165 -0.25 -1.19 6.37
CA LEU A 165 -0.30 -0.88 7.78
C LEU A 165 -0.40 -2.20 8.56
N VAL A 166 0.58 -2.46 9.43
CA VAL A 166 0.63 -3.63 10.31
C VAL A 166 0.63 -3.15 11.74
N VAL A 167 -0.45 -3.41 12.47
CA VAL A 167 -0.58 -3.09 13.88
C VAL A 167 -0.71 -4.39 14.67
N ALA A 168 0.15 -4.58 15.65
CA ALA A 168 0.14 -5.77 16.52
C ALA A 168 -0.94 -5.67 17.60
N GLY A 169 -1.18 -6.75 18.36
CA GLY A 169 -2.01 -6.72 19.53
C GLY A 169 -1.39 -5.88 20.65
N GLY A 170 -2.20 -5.09 21.38
CA GLY A 170 -1.77 -4.33 22.54
C GLY A 170 -1.46 -5.23 23.75
N GLY A 171 -0.81 -4.70 24.77
CA GLY A 171 -0.57 -5.35 26.07
C GLY A 171 -1.71 -5.13 27.06
N GLY A 172 -2.01 -6.11 27.90
CA GLY A 172 -3.02 -6.02 28.96
C GLY A 172 -2.62 -5.06 30.08
N GLY A 173 -3.61 -4.53 30.79
CA GLY A 173 -3.41 -3.72 31.97
C GLY A 173 -3.03 -4.56 33.20
N GLY A 174 -2.21 -3.99 34.10
CA GLY A 174 -1.83 -4.61 35.38
C GLY A 174 -2.91 -4.44 36.46
N THR A 175 -2.74 -5.17 37.56
CA THR A 175 -3.62 -5.07 38.75
C THR A 175 -2.92 -4.34 39.89
N GLN A 176 -3.64 -3.97 40.94
CA GLN A 176 -3.11 -3.33 42.17
C GLN A 176 -2.28 -2.06 41.85
N HIS A 177 -2.98 -0.97 41.67
CA HIS A 177 -2.39 0.28 41.17
C HIS A 177 -1.68 0.10 39.80
N GLY A 178 -2.26 -0.80 39.01
CA GLY A 178 -1.63 -1.33 37.81
C GLY A 178 -1.31 -0.28 36.75
N GLY A 179 -0.19 -0.45 36.10
CA GLY A 179 0.14 0.31 34.89
C GLY A 179 -0.79 -0.04 33.72
N GLY A 180 -1.00 0.90 32.82
CA GLY A 180 -1.69 0.65 31.56
C GLY A 180 -0.82 -0.20 30.62
N GLY A 181 -1.45 -1.07 29.83
CA GLY A 181 -0.75 -1.84 28.79
C GLY A 181 -0.29 -0.96 27.62
N GLY A 182 0.87 -1.26 27.05
CA GLY A 182 1.39 -0.57 25.86
C GLY A 182 0.59 -0.94 24.61
N ALA A 183 0.57 -0.04 23.62
CA ALA A 183 0.00 -0.35 22.31
C ALA A 183 0.84 -1.39 21.57
N GLY A 184 0.20 -2.14 20.69
CA GLY A 184 0.90 -2.97 19.69
C GLY A 184 1.73 -2.12 18.74
N GLY A 185 2.85 -2.68 18.30
CA GLY A 185 3.75 -2.01 17.34
C GLY A 185 2.99 -1.59 16.08
N TYR A 186 3.33 -0.42 15.58
CA TYR A 186 2.68 0.21 14.42
C TYR A 186 3.71 0.40 13.30
N ARG A 187 3.52 -0.28 12.19
CA ARG A 187 4.41 -0.16 11.03
C ARG A 187 3.62 0.12 9.76
N THR A 188 4.06 1.13 9.03
CA THR A 188 3.44 1.51 7.75
C THR A 188 4.51 1.94 6.77
N ALA A 189 4.32 1.63 5.51
CA ALA A 189 5.12 2.14 4.40
C ALA A 189 4.37 2.02 3.08
N THR A 190 4.87 2.72 2.08
CA THR A 190 4.46 2.66 0.67
C THR A 190 5.53 1.98 -0.17
N GLY A 191 5.18 1.53 -1.37
CA GLY A 191 6.15 0.95 -2.30
C GLY A 191 6.64 -0.45 -1.95
N PHE A 192 5.95 -1.18 -1.07
CA PHE A 192 6.28 -2.58 -0.77
C PHE A 192 5.93 -3.47 -1.97
N THR A 193 6.95 -4.09 -2.56
CA THR A 193 6.75 -4.96 -3.73
C THR A 193 6.18 -6.31 -3.29
N VAL A 194 5.01 -6.66 -3.84
CA VAL A 194 4.45 -8.02 -3.76
C VAL A 194 4.54 -8.70 -5.12
N THR A 195 4.82 -9.99 -5.13
CA THR A 195 4.84 -10.84 -6.34
C THR A 195 3.63 -11.76 -6.34
N ALA A 196 3.35 -12.43 -7.45
CA ALA A 196 2.31 -13.45 -7.52
C ALA A 196 2.66 -14.61 -6.57
N ALA A 197 2.04 -14.63 -5.40
CA ALA A 197 2.28 -15.59 -4.31
C ALA A 197 1.17 -15.52 -3.26
N THR A 198 1.15 -16.48 -2.35
CA THR A 198 0.31 -16.45 -1.15
C THR A 198 1.14 -15.94 0.03
N TYR A 199 0.68 -14.86 0.65
CA TYR A 199 1.26 -14.27 1.85
C TYR A 199 0.38 -14.62 3.05
N ALA A 200 0.91 -15.36 4.01
CA ALA A 200 0.24 -15.60 5.27
C ALA A 200 0.23 -14.31 6.08
N ILE A 201 -0.96 -13.85 6.45
CA ILE A 201 -1.17 -12.71 7.34
C ILE A 201 -1.40 -13.26 8.74
N THR A 202 -0.62 -12.80 9.71
CA THR A 202 -0.87 -13.02 11.14
C THR A 202 -1.38 -11.75 11.77
N VAL A 203 -2.53 -11.80 12.43
CA VAL A 203 -3.05 -10.70 13.24
C VAL A 203 -2.90 -11.06 14.70
N GLY A 204 -2.11 -10.25 15.43
CA GLY A 204 -1.79 -10.47 16.83
C GLY A 204 -3.00 -10.29 17.73
N ALA A 205 -3.20 -11.21 18.66
CA ALA A 205 -4.18 -11.06 19.73
C ALA A 205 -3.72 -10.03 20.75
N GLY A 206 -4.65 -9.31 21.35
CA GLY A 206 -4.38 -8.48 22.51
C GLY A 206 -3.98 -9.33 23.72
N GLY A 207 -3.08 -8.79 24.55
CA GLY A 207 -2.70 -9.37 25.83
C GLY A 207 -3.88 -9.34 26.81
N SER A 208 -4.00 -10.38 27.61
CA SER A 208 -5.02 -10.43 28.66
C SER A 208 -4.68 -9.49 29.80
N GLY A 209 -5.67 -8.74 30.26
CA GLY A 209 -5.63 -8.16 31.58
C GLY A 209 -5.76 -9.26 32.64
N VAL A 210 -5.34 -8.98 33.85
CA VAL A 210 -5.30 -9.97 34.93
C VAL A 210 -6.30 -9.58 36.03
N THR A 211 -6.84 -10.56 36.69
CA THR A 211 -7.71 -10.35 37.86
C THR A 211 -6.92 -10.56 39.15
N SER A 212 -6.98 -9.62 40.08
CA SER A 212 -6.46 -9.81 41.44
C SER A 212 -7.32 -10.88 42.15
N THR A 213 -6.65 -11.89 42.70
CA THR A 213 -7.34 -13.02 43.36
C THR A 213 -7.67 -12.77 44.83
N GLY A 214 -7.62 -11.51 45.30
CA GLY A 214 -8.05 -11.15 46.65
C GLY A 214 -6.95 -10.56 47.53
N ASN A 215 -7.33 -10.25 48.78
CA ASN A 215 -6.48 -9.55 49.74
C ASN A 215 -5.23 -10.35 50.09
N GLY A 216 -4.05 -9.77 49.91
CA GLY A 216 -2.75 -10.40 50.20
C GLY A 216 -2.11 -11.21 49.05
N SER A 217 -2.78 -11.39 47.95
CA SER A 217 -2.14 -11.97 46.76
C SER A 217 -1.28 -10.93 46.07
N PRO A 218 -0.06 -11.29 45.62
CA PRO A 218 0.77 -10.36 44.84
C PRO A 218 0.02 -9.98 43.56
N GLY A 219 0.05 -8.70 43.22
CA GLY A 219 -0.48 -8.21 41.97
C GLY A 219 0.17 -8.93 40.76
N GLN A 220 -0.55 -9.00 39.68
CA GLN A 220 -0.06 -9.62 38.46
C GLN A 220 0.05 -8.57 37.34
N PRO A 221 1.17 -8.56 36.60
CA PRO A 221 1.31 -7.70 35.44
C PRO A 221 0.37 -8.14 34.30
N GLY A 222 -0.04 -7.24 33.46
CA GLY A 222 -0.77 -7.57 32.25
C GLY A 222 0.08 -8.43 31.31
N ALA A 223 -0.54 -9.27 30.53
CA ALA A 223 0.15 -10.07 29.52
C ALA A 223 0.56 -9.19 28.33
N THR A 224 1.67 -9.54 27.70
CA THR A 224 2.09 -8.91 26.43
C THR A 224 1.13 -9.29 25.30
N GLY A 225 0.98 -8.40 24.32
CA GLY A 225 0.26 -8.70 23.09
C GLY A 225 1.05 -9.65 22.17
N SER A 226 0.38 -10.17 21.17
CA SER A 226 1.00 -10.99 20.13
C SER A 226 1.40 -10.16 18.92
N ASN A 227 2.42 -10.62 18.19
CA ASN A 227 2.89 -9.96 16.98
C ASN A 227 1.88 -10.06 15.83
N SER A 228 1.84 -9.03 14.98
CA SER A 228 1.23 -9.10 13.65
C SER A 228 2.30 -9.18 12.57
N VAL A 229 2.02 -9.97 11.52
CA VAL A 229 3.01 -10.23 10.46
C VAL A 229 2.36 -10.11 9.08
N PHE A 230 3.04 -9.40 8.18
CA PHE A 230 2.81 -9.41 6.74
C PHE A 230 4.15 -9.60 6.03
N SER A 231 4.34 -10.75 5.39
CA SER A 231 5.61 -11.08 4.71
C SER A 231 6.81 -10.96 5.66
N SER A 232 7.79 -10.14 5.35
CA SER A 232 8.96 -9.83 6.19
C SER A 232 8.70 -8.75 7.24
N ILE A 233 7.50 -8.17 7.27
CA ILE A 233 7.14 -7.08 8.18
C ILE A 233 6.53 -7.68 9.44
N THR A 234 7.22 -7.53 10.57
CA THR A 234 6.73 -7.93 11.89
C THR A 234 6.53 -6.70 12.76
N SER A 235 5.34 -6.50 13.27
CA SER A 235 5.04 -5.55 14.34
C SER A 235 4.96 -6.31 15.67
N ASN A 236 5.68 -5.84 16.67
CA ASN A 236 5.78 -6.50 17.98
C ASN A 236 4.54 -6.26 18.82
N GLY A 237 4.10 -7.25 19.59
CA GLY A 237 3.03 -7.08 20.55
C GLY A 237 3.34 -6.00 21.57
N GLY A 238 2.33 -5.32 22.10
CA GLY A 238 2.48 -4.32 23.15
C GLY A 238 2.89 -4.91 24.48
N GLY A 239 3.65 -4.16 25.28
CA GLY A 239 4.10 -4.55 26.60
C GLY A 239 2.97 -4.55 27.63
N GLY A 240 2.91 -5.52 28.53
CA GLY A 240 1.96 -5.55 29.64
C GLY A 240 2.24 -4.49 30.71
N GLY A 241 1.19 -3.91 31.28
CA GLY A 241 1.30 -2.97 32.38
C GLY A 241 1.78 -3.64 33.67
N GLY A 242 2.60 -2.93 34.43
CA GLY A 242 3.15 -3.41 35.69
C GLY A 242 2.09 -3.59 36.79
N SER A 243 2.44 -4.24 37.89
CA SER A 243 1.57 -4.48 39.03
C SER A 243 2.31 -4.31 40.35
N TRP A 244 1.63 -3.76 41.39
CA TRP A 244 2.20 -3.56 42.73
C TRP A 244 2.20 -4.89 43.54
N GLY A 245 3.21 -5.11 44.32
CA GLY A 245 3.26 -6.21 45.30
C GLY A 245 3.89 -7.52 44.81
N GLY A 246 4.27 -7.64 43.53
CA GLY A 246 4.93 -8.82 42.99
C GLY A 246 6.17 -8.46 42.16
N SER A 247 6.77 -9.45 41.46
CA SER A 247 7.84 -9.25 40.49
C SER A 247 7.35 -8.61 39.17
N GLY A 248 6.23 -7.88 39.23
CA GLY A 248 5.50 -7.44 38.08
C GLY A 248 5.94 -6.08 37.54
N ALA A 249 7.18 -5.97 37.07
CA ALA A 249 7.61 -4.80 36.31
C ALA A 249 6.79 -4.69 35.00
N ALA A 250 6.63 -3.45 34.52
CA ALA A 250 6.16 -3.20 33.17
C ALA A 250 7.06 -3.88 32.15
N THR A 251 6.49 -4.40 31.06
CA THR A 251 7.28 -5.11 30.05
C THR A 251 7.45 -4.27 28.80
N ALA A 252 8.58 -4.48 28.13
CA ALA A 252 8.84 -3.93 26.81
C ALA A 252 7.91 -4.55 25.75
N GLY A 253 7.73 -3.84 24.64
CA GLY A 253 6.91 -4.32 23.53
C GLY A 253 7.02 -3.45 22.29
N GLY A 254 6.06 -3.55 21.38
CA GLY A 254 5.91 -2.58 20.28
C GLY A 254 5.84 -1.16 20.84
N SER A 255 4.93 -0.93 21.80
CA SER A 255 5.03 0.13 22.82
C SER A 255 5.10 -0.49 24.20
N GLY A 256 5.78 0.14 25.12
CA GLY A 256 6.02 -0.38 26.47
C GLY A 256 4.82 -0.22 27.40
N GLY A 257 4.66 -1.13 28.41
CA GLY A 257 3.66 -1.00 29.46
C GLY A 257 4.01 0.08 30.47
N GLY A 258 3.01 0.65 31.17
CA GLY A 258 3.19 1.63 32.24
C GLY A 258 3.71 0.99 33.51
N ALA A 259 4.58 1.70 34.21
CA ALA A 259 5.22 1.29 35.47
C ALA A 259 4.31 1.37 36.69
N VAL A 260 4.77 0.83 37.79
CA VAL A 260 4.18 0.97 39.14
C VAL A 260 5.28 1.15 40.18
N LYS A 261 4.95 1.72 41.33
CA LYS A 261 5.79 1.71 42.54
C LYS A 261 7.26 2.14 42.31
N ASN A 262 7.49 3.37 41.96
CA ASN A 262 8.80 3.92 41.70
C ASN A 262 9.61 3.12 40.63
N GLY A 263 8.90 2.51 39.71
CA GLY A 263 9.50 1.78 38.59
C GLY A 263 9.54 2.60 37.31
N GLU A 264 10.32 2.12 36.37
CA GLU A 264 10.41 2.65 35.00
C GLU A 264 9.38 1.96 34.11
N GLY A 265 8.84 2.71 33.16
CA GLY A 265 7.97 2.18 32.11
C GLY A 265 8.71 1.16 31.25
N GLY A 266 7.96 0.23 30.65
CA GLY A 266 8.54 -0.70 29.69
C GLY A 266 9.04 0.06 28.45
N GLU A 267 10.11 -0.42 27.84
CA GLU A 267 10.66 0.17 26.62
C GLU A 267 9.78 -0.13 25.40
N GLY A 268 9.62 0.86 24.53
CA GLY A 268 9.03 0.71 23.21
C GLY A 268 10.07 0.28 22.18
N THR A 269 9.66 -0.51 21.20
CA THR A 269 10.53 -0.87 20.08
C THR A 269 10.68 0.33 19.14
N ALA A 270 11.92 0.76 18.91
CA ALA A 270 12.23 1.87 18.00
C ALA A 270 11.59 1.68 16.62
N GLY A 271 10.92 2.72 16.12
CA GLY A 271 10.20 2.70 14.85
C GLY A 271 8.88 1.92 14.85
N GLN A 272 8.40 1.45 16.03
CA GLN A 272 7.12 0.77 16.18
C GLN A 272 6.22 1.41 17.24
N GLY A 273 6.77 2.05 18.25
CA GLY A 273 6.04 2.66 19.34
C GLY A 273 6.97 3.33 20.34
N ASN A 274 6.41 3.73 21.47
CA ASN A 274 7.11 4.51 22.50
C ASN A 274 7.03 3.83 23.88
N ASP A 275 7.84 4.32 24.80
CA ASP A 275 7.92 3.79 26.16
C ASP A 275 6.63 4.03 26.96
N GLY A 276 6.40 3.18 27.92
CA GLY A 276 5.40 3.40 28.94
C GLY A 276 5.82 4.50 29.92
N GLY A 277 4.84 5.07 30.64
CA GLY A 277 5.04 6.08 31.67
C GLY A 277 5.63 5.47 32.96
N ASP A 278 6.56 6.18 33.56
CA ASP A 278 7.13 5.84 34.88
C ASP A 278 6.11 6.01 36.02
N SER A 279 6.39 5.42 37.14
CA SER A 279 5.69 5.71 38.38
C SER A 279 6.69 6.11 39.48
N THR A 280 6.61 7.32 39.94
CA THR A 280 7.37 7.82 41.10
C THR A 280 6.58 7.78 42.43
N GLY A 281 5.35 7.24 42.35
CA GLY A 281 4.43 7.14 43.49
C GLY A 281 4.16 5.70 43.89
N SER A 282 3.66 5.51 45.12
CA SER A 282 3.32 4.18 45.65
C SER A 282 1.91 3.71 45.39
N HIS A 283 0.99 4.56 44.85
CA HIS A 283 -0.45 4.27 44.78
C HIS A 283 -1.07 4.53 43.41
N GLY A 284 -0.26 4.45 42.34
CA GLY A 284 -0.77 4.55 41.00
C GLY A 284 0.20 4.03 39.95
N GLY A 285 -0.32 3.61 38.82
CA GLY A 285 0.42 3.14 37.67
C GLY A 285 0.57 4.20 36.59
N GLY A 286 1.68 4.20 35.88
CA GLY A 286 1.90 5.00 34.67
C GLY A 286 1.02 4.54 33.51
N GLY A 287 0.79 5.38 32.52
CA GLY A 287 0.10 5.01 31.29
C GLY A 287 0.99 4.15 30.40
N GLY A 288 0.42 3.26 29.61
CA GLY A 288 1.14 2.52 28.56
C GLY A 288 1.56 3.44 27.42
N GLY A 289 2.68 3.13 26.75
CA GLY A 289 3.12 3.83 25.55
C GLY A 289 2.16 3.65 24.37
N GLY A 290 2.10 4.63 23.48
CA GLY A 290 1.33 4.59 22.24
C GLY A 290 2.20 4.63 21.01
N ALA A 291 1.61 4.49 19.85
CA ALA A 291 2.34 4.47 18.58
C ALA A 291 3.01 5.82 18.28
N SER A 292 2.48 6.95 18.76
CA SER A 292 3.04 8.28 18.48
C SER A 292 3.55 9.04 19.71
N ALA A 293 3.22 8.58 20.92
CA ALA A 293 3.60 9.27 22.13
C ALA A 293 3.90 8.30 23.28
N VAL A 294 4.79 8.70 24.17
CA VAL A 294 5.09 7.99 25.41
C VAL A 294 3.86 8.00 26.34
N GLY A 295 3.75 7.00 27.20
CA GLY A 295 2.76 7.00 28.25
C GLY A 295 3.07 8.06 29.33
N ALA A 296 2.05 8.69 29.89
CA ALA A 296 2.26 9.69 30.91
C ALA A 296 2.67 9.05 32.25
N ALA A 297 3.62 9.67 32.93
CA ALA A 297 4.07 9.21 34.23
C ALA A 297 3.00 9.45 35.32
N CYS A 298 2.95 8.56 36.29
CA CYS A 298 2.23 8.74 37.53
C CYS A 298 3.16 9.26 38.62
N THR A 299 2.83 10.43 39.21
CA THR A 299 3.62 11.07 40.25
C THR A 299 2.78 11.32 41.50
N GLY A 300 3.41 11.42 42.67
CA GLY A 300 2.76 11.68 43.94
C GLY A 300 2.65 10.46 44.84
N THR A 301 2.29 10.70 46.13
CA THR A 301 2.21 9.67 47.15
C THR A 301 0.86 9.69 47.86
N GLY A 302 0.31 8.52 48.20
CA GLY A 302 -0.95 8.39 48.96
C GLY A 302 -2.12 9.03 48.24
N ASN A 303 -2.92 9.82 48.98
CA ASN A 303 -4.13 10.47 48.44
C ASN A 303 -3.84 11.75 47.61
N ALA A 304 -2.56 12.12 47.44
CA ALA A 304 -2.13 13.29 46.67
C ALA A 304 -1.47 12.85 45.34
N MET A 305 -2.18 12.04 44.57
CA MET A 305 -1.75 11.63 43.24
C MET A 305 -1.77 12.86 42.32
N VAL A 306 -0.61 13.15 41.71
CA VAL A 306 -0.46 14.22 40.74
C VAL A 306 0.09 13.58 39.46
N GLY A 307 -0.48 13.92 38.36
CA GLY A 307 -0.09 13.37 37.06
C GLY A 307 -1.29 12.73 36.38
N THR A 308 -1.22 12.69 35.10
CA THR A 308 -2.36 12.24 34.30
C THR A 308 -2.36 10.73 34.06
N ALA A 309 -1.21 10.07 34.20
CA ALA A 309 -1.01 8.64 33.91
C ALA A 309 -1.74 8.17 32.65
N THR A 310 -2.03 9.08 31.74
CA THR A 310 -2.77 8.81 30.49
C THR A 310 -1.96 7.91 29.57
N GLY A 311 -2.64 7.06 28.85
CA GLY A 311 -2.01 6.29 27.78
C GLY A 311 -1.47 7.19 26.68
N GLY A 312 -0.33 6.79 26.09
CA GLY A 312 0.28 7.46 24.94
C GLY A 312 -0.64 7.42 23.72
N ALA A 313 -0.66 8.49 22.95
CA ALA A 313 -1.51 8.58 21.75
C ALA A 313 -1.07 7.60 20.66
N GLY A 314 -2.02 7.12 19.89
CA GLY A 314 -1.81 6.34 18.68
C GLY A 314 -1.48 7.20 17.46
N SER A 315 -1.19 6.52 16.35
CA SER A 315 -0.91 7.15 15.06
C SER A 315 -2.12 7.08 14.14
N SER A 316 -2.33 8.14 13.36
CA SER A 316 -3.40 8.22 12.36
C SER A 316 -2.92 7.77 10.98
N SER A 317 -3.78 7.06 10.24
CA SER A 317 -3.52 6.65 8.87
C SER A 317 -4.79 6.75 8.04
N SER A 318 -4.66 7.23 6.80
CA SER A 318 -5.74 7.28 5.81
C SER A 318 -5.72 6.09 4.84
N ILE A 319 -5.03 5.00 5.15
CA ILE A 319 -4.89 3.82 4.28
C ILE A 319 -6.24 3.18 3.91
N THR A 320 -7.30 3.45 4.68
CA THR A 320 -8.67 2.98 4.41
C THR A 320 -9.58 4.01 3.73
N GLY A 321 -9.00 5.09 3.19
CA GLY A 321 -9.73 6.18 2.53
C GLY A 321 -10.08 7.35 3.47
N SER A 322 -10.13 7.13 4.78
CA SER A 322 -10.33 8.16 5.80
C SER A 322 -9.37 7.98 6.96
N ALA A 323 -9.07 9.07 7.67
CA ALA A 323 -8.15 9.06 8.80
C ALA A 323 -8.71 8.25 9.97
N VAL A 324 -7.98 7.21 10.37
CA VAL A 324 -8.31 6.37 11.53
C VAL A 324 -7.09 6.27 12.44
N THR A 325 -7.24 6.67 13.71
CA THR A 325 -6.17 6.57 14.71
C THR A 325 -6.18 5.17 15.33
N ARG A 326 -4.99 4.55 15.46
CA ARG A 326 -4.78 3.22 16.04
C ARG A 326 -3.52 3.20 16.91
N GLY A 327 -3.42 2.23 17.78
CA GLY A 327 -2.24 2.03 18.61
C GLY A 327 -2.16 3.02 19.79
N GLY A 328 -3.26 3.30 20.47
CA GLY A 328 -3.28 4.06 21.73
C GLY A 328 -2.89 3.17 22.91
N GLY A 329 -2.07 3.67 23.84
CA GLY A 329 -1.73 2.99 25.10
C GLY A 329 -2.88 3.00 26.11
N GLY A 330 -2.91 2.06 27.06
CA GLY A 330 -3.86 2.06 28.18
C GLY A 330 -3.56 3.11 29.24
N GLY A 331 -4.57 3.63 29.90
CA GLY A 331 -4.42 4.51 31.05
C GLY A 331 -3.99 3.75 32.31
N GLY A 332 -3.23 4.37 33.20
CA GLY A 332 -2.83 3.80 34.49
C GLY A 332 -3.96 3.78 35.51
N GLY A 333 -3.95 2.79 36.39
CA GLY A 333 -4.85 2.74 37.55
C GLY A 333 -4.45 3.73 38.64
N LEU A 334 -5.39 4.53 39.15
CA LEU A 334 -5.14 5.58 40.12
C LEU A 334 -5.92 5.33 41.39
N GLN A 335 -5.30 5.46 42.57
CA GLN A 335 -5.94 5.40 43.84
C GLN A 335 -5.91 6.76 44.57
N GLY A 336 -7.01 7.21 45.08
CA GLY A 336 -7.08 8.42 45.92
C GLY A 336 -8.52 8.74 46.32
N GLY A 337 -8.72 9.31 47.51
CA GLY A 337 -10.05 9.53 48.08
C GLY A 337 -10.95 10.51 47.31
N THR A 338 -10.39 11.29 46.40
CA THR A 338 -11.12 12.24 45.56
C THR A 338 -11.11 11.87 44.09
N ILE A 339 -10.39 10.81 43.69
CA ILE A 339 -10.27 10.38 42.29
C ILE A 339 -11.45 9.45 41.99
N THR A 340 -12.35 9.93 41.15
CA THR A 340 -13.56 9.17 40.74
C THR A 340 -13.33 8.35 39.45
N ASN A 341 -12.35 8.74 38.62
CA ASN A 341 -12.06 8.08 37.35
C ASN A 341 -10.57 7.75 37.28
N GLY A 342 -10.17 6.70 36.64
CA GLY A 342 -8.81 6.39 36.31
C GLY A 342 -8.26 7.30 35.22
N ALA A 343 -7.02 7.07 34.86
CA ALA A 343 -6.38 7.80 33.78
C ALA A 343 -6.98 7.43 32.43
N ALA A 344 -7.15 8.41 31.55
CA ALA A 344 -7.68 8.17 30.22
C ALA A 344 -6.75 7.28 29.39
N GLY A 345 -7.31 6.42 28.57
CA GLY A 345 -6.59 5.70 27.53
C GLY A 345 -6.17 6.64 26.40
N GLY A 346 -5.07 6.30 25.72
CA GLY A 346 -4.56 7.02 24.56
C GLY A 346 -5.55 6.93 23.39
N ALA A 347 -5.66 8.03 22.65
CA ALA A 347 -6.41 8.06 21.39
C ALA A 347 -5.92 6.94 20.46
N GLY A 348 -6.85 6.24 19.82
CA GLY A 348 -6.51 5.09 18.98
C GLY A 348 -6.75 3.75 19.64
N GLY A 349 -7.68 3.70 20.61
CA GLY A 349 -8.22 2.47 21.15
C GLY A 349 -7.66 2.03 22.50
N GLY A 350 -6.92 2.88 23.20
CA GLY A 350 -6.45 2.59 24.55
C GLY A 350 -7.62 2.52 25.56
N GLY A 351 -7.61 1.53 26.46
CA GLY A 351 -8.56 1.39 27.54
C GLY A 351 -8.28 2.37 28.69
N GLU A 352 -9.30 2.89 29.34
CA GLU A 352 -9.17 3.75 30.51
C GLU A 352 -8.71 2.95 31.75
N GLY A 353 -7.90 3.55 32.60
CA GLY A 353 -7.52 2.99 33.88
C GLY A 353 -8.68 2.96 34.88
N GLY A 354 -8.59 2.11 35.88
CA GLY A 354 -9.48 2.14 37.04
C GLY A 354 -9.14 3.31 37.96
N GLY A 355 -10.17 3.89 38.59
CA GLY A 355 -10.02 5.01 39.56
C GLY A 355 -10.92 4.89 40.73
N GLY A 356 -10.58 5.56 41.83
CA GLY A 356 -11.45 5.86 42.96
C GLY A 356 -11.77 4.72 43.89
N ALA A 357 -12.67 5.04 44.81
CA ALA A 357 -13.06 4.22 45.95
C ALA A 357 -14.43 3.51 45.76
N THR A 358 -14.99 3.44 44.57
CA THR A 358 -16.27 2.80 44.31
C THR A 358 -16.11 1.48 43.58
N THR A 359 -16.94 0.50 43.87
CA THR A 359 -16.87 -0.86 43.35
C THR A 359 -16.99 -0.98 41.82
N THR A 360 -17.46 0.06 41.15
CA THR A 360 -17.70 0.04 39.69
C THR A 360 -16.57 0.65 38.83
N THR A 361 -15.67 1.40 39.44
CA THR A 361 -14.63 2.16 38.73
C THR A 361 -13.22 1.65 38.97
N ILE A 362 -13.03 0.62 39.79
CA ILE A 362 -11.69 0.08 40.14
C ILE A 362 -11.04 -0.73 39.00
N HIS A 363 -11.84 -1.13 38.06
CA HIS A 363 -11.38 -1.98 36.94
C HIS A 363 -10.81 -1.16 35.80
N GLY A 364 -9.77 -1.68 35.13
CA GLY A 364 -9.31 -1.16 33.88
C GLY A 364 -10.25 -1.53 32.75
N SER A 365 -10.52 -0.59 31.84
CA SER A 365 -11.30 -0.81 30.64
C SER A 365 -10.50 -1.58 29.58
N HIS A 366 -11.21 -2.31 28.72
CA HIS A 366 -10.57 -3.03 27.62
C HIS A 366 -10.12 -2.08 26.51
N GLY A 367 -9.03 -2.40 25.88
CA GLY A 367 -8.60 -1.78 24.62
C GLY A 367 -9.55 -2.17 23.48
N THR A 368 -9.71 -1.28 22.53
CA THR A 368 -10.58 -1.47 21.37
C THR A 368 -9.99 -2.52 20.41
N ALA A 369 -10.80 -3.51 20.04
CA ALA A 369 -10.41 -4.54 19.09
C ALA A 369 -10.02 -3.95 17.72
N ASN A 370 -9.07 -4.59 17.02
CA ASN A 370 -8.56 -4.22 15.69
C ASN A 370 -7.89 -2.83 15.64
N THR A 371 -7.44 -2.36 16.80
CA THR A 371 -6.68 -1.10 16.90
C THR A 371 -5.28 -1.29 17.45
N GLY A 372 -4.99 -2.44 18.07
CA GLY A 372 -3.76 -2.65 18.83
C GLY A 372 -3.70 -1.83 20.11
N GLY A 373 -4.84 -1.34 20.62
CA GLY A 373 -4.88 -0.52 21.81
C GLY A 373 -4.55 -1.29 23.09
N GLY A 374 -3.76 -0.69 24.01
CA GLY A 374 -3.45 -1.26 25.31
C GLY A 374 -4.66 -1.32 26.25
N GLY A 375 -4.69 -2.27 27.17
CA GLY A 375 -5.71 -2.35 28.24
C GLY A 375 -5.42 -1.39 29.39
N GLY A 376 -6.44 -0.83 30.05
CA GLY A 376 -6.31 0.03 31.23
C GLY A 376 -5.84 -0.74 32.48
N GLY A 377 -5.01 -0.13 33.32
CA GLY A 377 -4.60 -0.69 34.61
C GLY A 377 -5.71 -0.59 35.66
N ALA A 378 -5.80 -1.55 36.63
CA ALA A 378 -6.74 -1.46 37.75
C ALA A 378 -6.23 -0.54 38.86
N SER A 379 -7.15 0.10 39.61
CA SER A 379 -6.78 1.06 40.66
C SER A 379 -6.28 0.38 41.94
N SER A 380 -7.14 -0.22 42.71
CA SER A 380 -6.82 -0.86 43.99
C SER A 380 -7.11 -2.36 44.00
N TRP A 381 -6.73 -3.01 45.09
CA TRP A 381 -6.88 -4.44 45.29
C TRP A 381 -8.03 -4.80 46.26
N ASP A 382 -8.48 -3.83 47.07
CA ASP A 382 -9.54 -4.09 48.04
C ASP A 382 -10.35 -2.83 48.39
N LEU A 383 -11.64 -2.98 48.43
CA LEU A 383 -12.60 -2.01 48.93
C LEU A 383 -13.16 -2.38 50.33
N GLY A 384 -12.41 -3.18 51.12
CA GLY A 384 -12.81 -3.50 52.48
C GLY A 384 -14.02 -4.42 52.55
N GLY A 385 -13.92 -5.65 52.13
CA GLY A 385 -15.01 -6.63 52.27
C GLY A 385 -15.02 -7.79 51.27
N GLY A 386 -13.86 -8.16 50.77
CA GLY A 386 -13.55 -9.46 50.21
C GLY A 386 -14.58 -10.07 49.25
N SER A 387 -14.62 -9.73 48.00
CA SER A 387 -15.20 -10.66 47.05
C SER A 387 -14.97 -10.33 45.56
N ALA A 388 -14.61 -9.14 45.15
CA ALA A 388 -14.41 -8.86 43.75
C ALA A 388 -13.03 -8.22 43.56
N GLY A 389 -12.05 -9.02 43.17
CA GLY A 389 -10.74 -8.51 42.80
C GLY A 389 -10.82 -7.52 41.65
N ALA A 390 -10.05 -6.41 41.75
CA ALA A 390 -9.91 -5.49 40.61
C ALA A 390 -9.19 -6.20 39.45
N TYR A 391 -9.62 -5.95 38.25
CA TYR A 391 -8.96 -6.51 37.05
C TYR A 391 -8.42 -5.41 36.15
N GLY A 392 -7.24 -5.66 35.58
CA GLY A 392 -6.73 -4.90 34.46
C GLY A 392 -7.50 -5.19 33.17
N GLY A 393 -7.65 -4.22 32.29
CA GLY A 393 -8.36 -4.40 31.03
C GLY A 393 -7.58 -5.31 30.05
N ASN A 394 -8.30 -6.12 29.30
CA ASN A 394 -7.71 -6.79 28.15
C ASN A 394 -7.35 -5.77 27.06
N ALA A 395 -6.29 -6.03 26.31
CA ALA A 395 -5.93 -5.20 25.17
C ALA A 395 -6.74 -5.52 23.91
N GLY A 396 -6.76 -4.60 22.98
CA GLY A 396 -7.32 -4.80 21.65
C GLY A 396 -6.40 -5.64 20.77
N SER A 397 -6.99 -6.47 19.90
CA SER A 397 -6.26 -7.16 18.83
C SER A 397 -5.66 -6.17 17.83
N GLY A 398 -4.64 -6.60 17.11
CA GLY A 398 -4.05 -5.89 15.98
C GLY A 398 -4.93 -5.89 14.73
N VAL A 399 -4.38 -5.36 13.67
CA VAL A 399 -4.97 -5.34 12.33
C VAL A 399 -3.85 -5.28 11.29
N VAL A 400 -4.07 -5.93 10.14
CA VAL A 400 -3.21 -5.76 8.96
C VAL A 400 -4.05 -5.20 7.83
N ILE A 401 -3.55 -4.14 7.19
CA ILE A 401 -4.23 -3.48 6.08
C ILE A 401 -3.23 -3.37 4.93
N ILE A 402 -3.67 -3.76 3.74
CA ILE A 402 -2.88 -3.68 2.50
C ILE A 402 -3.71 -2.91 1.49
N ARG A 403 -3.10 -1.88 0.89
CA ARG A 403 -3.73 -1.03 -0.12
C ARG A 403 -2.87 -1.01 -1.37
N TYR A 404 -3.50 -1.06 -2.53
CA TYR A 404 -2.81 -0.96 -3.82
C TYR A 404 -3.72 -0.37 -4.88
N GLN A 405 -3.11 0.25 -5.89
CA GLN A 405 -3.82 0.74 -7.07
C GLN A 405 -4.22 -0.43 -7.96
N PHE A 406 -5.47 -0.43 -8.45
CA PHE A 406 -6.02 -1.51 -9.28
C PHE A 406 -6.61 -1.01 -10.61
N GLN A 407 -6.62 0.29 -10.86
CA GLN A 407 -7.03 0.94 -12.11
C GLN A 407 -6.42 2.35 -12.23
#